data_85e957c3731945f48cdb7173cbf85a7f
#
_entry.id   85e957c3731945f48cdb7173cbf85a7f
#
_cell.length_a   1.000
_cell.length_b   1.000
_cell.length_c   1.000
_cell.angle_alpha   90.00
_cell.angle_beta   90.00
_cell.angle_gamma   90.00
#
_symmetry.space_group_name_H-M   'P 1'
#
loop_
_entity.id
_entity.type
_entity.pdbx_description
1 polymer ?
#
loop_
_entity_poly.entity_id
_entity_poly.type
_entity_poly.pdbx_seq_one_letter_code
_entity_poly.pdbx_strand_id
1 'polypeptide(L)'
;EYKLHYGFFNTSYASLEIKAEKLNNETVFRATAIGKTIGLARLFFRVDDLYEAFFPLEKVKPIKSIRDIYEGGYIRKAETYYNDNYKTATILNKITNEKETIALKDDYQDIVSTFYFLRRHLDINKLNNGDMIALNIFFDKKNYPFKMKFLGVENLKTKFGLIECMKLNPYMEAGRVFRSNKGLELWVTNDDNRIPIKVKANLRVGTIIAELTSFRGITNPFKIIVNEQ
;
A
#
# COMPACT_ATOMS: atom_id res chain seq x y z
N GLU A 1 9.95 -6.23 -4.17
CA GLU A 1 10.39 -6.67 -2.84
C GLU A 1 11.09 -5.52 -2.14
N TYR A 2 10.93 -5.47 -0.84
CA TYR A 2 11.46 -4.39 0.00
C TYR A 2 12.16 -4.97 1.21
N LYS A 3 13.26 -4.33 1.63
CA LYS A 3 13.83 -4.52 2.95
C LYS A 3 13.40 -3.37 3.85
N LEU A 4 13.03 -3.70 5.07
CA LEU A 4 12.68 -2.74 6.09
C LEU A 4 13.76 -2.75 7.17
N HIS A 5 14.21 -1.55 7.53
CA HIS A 5 15.19 -1.40 8.61
C HIS A 5 14.74 -0.35 9.62
N TYR A 6 15.15 -0.58 10.87
CA TYR A 6 15.02 0.33 11.98
C TYR A 6 16.41 0.72 12.44
N GLY A 7 16.78 1.97 12.22
CA GLY A 7 18.17 2.39 12.35
C GLY A 7 19.07 1.58 11.41
N PHE A 8 20.08 0.90 11.96
CA PHE A 8 21.03 0.08 11.19
C PHE A 8 20.63 -1.39 11.05
N PHE A 9 19.53 -1.82 11.68
CA PHE A 9 19.13 -3.22 11.72
C PHE A 9 18.06 -3.53 10.67
N ASN A 10 18.32 -4.53 9.84
CA ASN A 10 17.29 -5.13 9.00
C ASN A 10 16.29 -5.89 9.89
N THR A 11 15.05 -5.42 9.92
CA THR A 11 14.02 -5.95 10.82
C THR A 11 12.95 -6.75 10.12
N SER A 12 12.69 -6.42 8.85
CA SER A 12 11.53 -6.96 8.15
C SER A 12 11.75 -7.01 6.64
N TYR A 13 10.91 -7.77 6.01
CA TYR A 13 10.78 -7.89 4.55
C TYR A 13 9.32 -7.58 4.18
N ALA A 14 9.13 -6.96 3.02
CA ALA A 14 7.82 -6.78 2.44
C ALA A 14 7.85 -7.08 0.93
N SER A 15 6.71 -7.51 0.40
CA SER A 15 6.51 -7.64 -1.05
C SER A 15 5.17 -7.09 -1.48
N LEU A 16 5.11 -6.59 -2.70
CA LEU A 16 3.89 -6.16 -3.38
C LEU A 16 3.87 -6.82 -4.76
N GLU A 17 2.83 -7.56 -5.05
CA GLU A 17 2.65 -8.31 -6.30
C GLU A 17 1.25 -8.08 -6.86
N ILE A 18 1.11 -8.14 -8.19
CA ILE A 18 -0.19 -8.16 -8.87
C ILE A 18 -0.18 -9.22 -9.95
N LYS A 19 -1.25 -10.01 -10.04
CA LYS A 19 -1.45 -11.08 -11.02
C LYS A 19 -2.89 -11.09 -11.53
N ALA A 20 -3.09 -11.48 -12.77
CA ALA A 20 -4.42 -11.83 -13.26
C ALA A 20 -4.81 -13.21 -12.72
N GLU A 21 -6.06 -13.32 -12.24
CA GLU A 21 -6.61 -14.55 -11.65
C GLU A 21 -8.09 -14.71 -12.05
N LYS A 22 -8.63 -15.91 -11.95
CA LYS A 22 -10.06 -16.19 -12.11
C LYS A 22 -10.77 -16.14 -10.76
N LEU A 23 -11.77 -15.28 -10.66
CA LEU A 23 -12.67 -15.20 -9.52
C LEU A 23 -14.11 -15.31 -10.03
N ASN A 24 -14.85 -16.36 -9.63
CA ASN A 24 -16.23 -16.62 -10.10
C ASN A 24 -16.36 -16.58 -11.64
N ASN A 25 -15.42 -17.21 -12.37
CA ASN A 25 -15.31 -17.24 -13.83
C ASN A 25 -14.95 -15.90 -14.51
N GLU A 26 -14.84 -14.80 -13.77
CA GLU A 26 -14.37 -13.52 -14.28
C GLU A 26 -12.87 -13.37 -14.10
N THR A 27 -12.18 -12.73 -15.04
CA THR A 27 -10.77 -12.41 -14.89
C THR A 27 -10.63 -11.11 -14.11
N VAL A 28 -9.91 -11.18 -13.01
CA VAL A 28 -9.64 -10.04 -12.12
C VAL A 28 -8.14 -9.91 -11.87
N PHE A 29 -7.71 -8.75 -11.42
CA PHE A 29 -6.42 -8.62 -10.78
C PHE A 29 -6.52 -9.03 -9.30
N ARG A 30 -5.56 -9.84 -8.85
CA ARG A 30 -5.26 -10.07 -7.45
C ARG A 30 -3.97 -9.34 -7.12
N ALA A 31 -4.08 -8.34 -6.26
CA ALA A 31 -2.96 -7.63 -5.71
C ALA A 31 -2.68 -8.15 -4.30
N THR A 32 -1.43 -8.52 -4.03
CA THR A 32 -0.99 -9.14 -2.77
C THR A 32 0.11 -8.31 -2.15
N ALA A 33 -0.06 -7.94 -0.89
CA ALA A 33 0.96 -7.30 -0.07
C ALA A 33 1.30 -8.20 1.12
N ILE A 34 2.58 -8.48 1.33
CA ILE A 34 3.09 -9.31 2.42
C ILE A 34 4.06 -8.49 3.25
N GLY A 35 3.97 -8.61 4.57
CA GLY A 35 4.92 -8.06 5.52
C GLY A 35 5.36 -9.11 6.54
N LYS A 36 6.68 -9.27 6.76
CA LYS A 36 7.22 -10.25 7.72
C LYS A 36 8.42 -9.70 8.46
N THR A 37 8.46 -9.87 9.77
CA THR A 37 9.69 -9.67 10.53
C THR A 37 10.67 -10.81 10.28
N ILE A 38 11.96 -10.49 10.30
CA ILE A 38 13.06 -11.44 10.07
C ILE A 38 14.12 -11.32 11.17
N GLY A 39 15.02 -12.32 11.23
CA GLY A 39 16.17 -12.32 12.14
C GLY A 39 15.78 -12.12 13.60
N LEU A 40 16.59 -11.37 14.33
CA LEU A 40 16.38 -11.10 15.75
C LEU A 40 15.06 -10.35 16.03
N ALA A 41 14.63 -9.45 15.13
CA ALA A 41 13.38 -8.71 15.32
C ALA A 41 12.18 -9.65 15.45
N ARG A 42 12.20 -10.79 14.73
CA ARG A 42 11.13 -11.80 14.78
C ARG A 42 11.03 -12.50 16.14
N LEU A 43 12.13 -12.61 16.87
CA LEU A 43 12.13 -13.20 18.21
C LEU A 43 11.45 -12.30 19.24
N PHE A 44 11.55 -10.97 19.05
CA PHE A 44 10.95 -10.01 19.96
C PHE A 44 9.50 -9.64 19.56
N PHE A 45 9.25 -9.51 18.27
CA PHE A 45 7.93 -9.16 17.76
C PHE A 45 7.69 -9.80 16.39
N ARG A 46 7.00 -10.93 16.40
CA ARG A 46 6.68 -11.65 15.18
C ARG A 46 5.56 -10.95 14.44
N VAL A 47 5.82 -10.63 13.15
CA VAL A 47 4.83 -10.16 12.19
C VAL A 47 4.82 -11.14 11.01
N ASP A 48 3.63 -11.62 10.64
CA ASP A 48 3.34 -12.36 9.41
C ASP A 48 2.01 -11.85 8.88
N ASP A 49 2.06 -10.85 8.00
CA ASP A 49 0.88 -10.18 7.48
C ASP A 49 0.70 -10.45 5.99
N LEU A 50 -0.54 -10.74 5.62
CA LEU A 50 -1.01 -10.87 4.25
C LEU A 50 -2.23 -9.98 4.05
N TYR A 51 -2.15 -9.12 3.05
CA TYR A 51 -3.26 -8.33 2.54
C TYR A 51 -3.46 -8.63 1.05
N GLU A 52 -4.69 -8.87 0.64
CA GLU A 52 -5.02 -9.07 -0.77
C GLU A 52 -6.23 -8.24 -1.16
N ALA A 53 -6.20 -7.73 -2.38
CA ALA A 53 -7.32 -7.04 -3.02
C ALA A 53 -7.58 -7.66 -4.39
N PHE A 54 -8.85 -7.89 -4.67
CA PHE A 54 -9.32 -8.38 -5.97
C PHE A 54 -10.17 -7.29 -6.61
N PHE A 55 -9.84 -6.93 -7.86
CA PHE A 55 -10.56 -5.91 -8.62
C PHE A 55 -10.56 -6.21 -10.12
N PRO A 56 -11.60 -5.78 -10.87
CA PRO A 56 -11.68 -5.98 -12.31
C PRO A 56 -10.52 -5.36 -13.07
N LEU A 57 -10.15 -5.92 -14.22
CA LEU A 57 -9.04 -5.43 -15.04
C LEU A 57 -9.26 -3.98 -15.52
N GLU A 58 -10.52 -3.61 -15.80
CA GLU A 58 -10.86 -2.30 -16.34
C GLU A 58 -10.98 -1.22 -15.27
N LYS A 59 -11.32 -1.61 -14.05
CA LYS A 59 -11.65 -0.68 -12.96
C LYS A 59 -10.96 -1.10 -11.67
N VAL A 60 -10.05 -0.27 -11.17
CA VAL A 60 -9.42 -0.50 -9.87
C VAL A 60 -10.41 -0.14 -8.77
N LYS A 61 -11.39 -1.01 -8.54
CA LYS A 61 -12.36 -0.92 -7.44
C LYS A 61 -12.50 -2.29 -6.80
N PRO A 62 -12.22 -2.44 -5.50
CA PRO A 62 -12.18 -3.76 -4.87
C PRO A 62 -13.57 -4.41 -4.86
N ILE A 63 -13.62 -5.70 -5.24
CA ILE A 63 -14.79 -6.56 -5.12
C ILE A 63 -14.64 -7.56 -3.99
N LYS A 64 -13.39 -7.89 -3.62
CA LYS A 64 -13.04 -8.72 -2.48
C LYS A 64 -11.70 -8.26 -1.91
N SER A 65 -11.52 -8.37 -0.60
CA SER A 65 -10.22 -8.27 0.05
C SER A 65 -10.06 -9.36 1.12
N ILE A 66 -8.79 -9.72 1.39
CA ILE A 66 -8.39 -10.69 2.40
C ILE A 66 -7.38 -10.04 3.32
N ARG A 67 -7.53 -10.31 4.61
CA ARG A 67 -6.56 -9.97 5.65
C ARG A 67 -6.27 -11.21 6.49
N ASP A 68 -5.02 -11.67 6.45
CA ASP A 68 -4.50 -12.70 7.34
C ASP A 68 -3.31 -12.10 8.10
N ILE A 69 -3.52 -11.70 9.33
CA ILE A 69 -2.63 -10.87 10.14
C ILE A 69 -2.18 -11.62 11.37
N TYR A 70 -0.89 -11.59 11.63
CA TYR A 70 -0.29 -12.01 12.87
C TYR A 70 0.74 -10.97 13.33
N GLU A 71 0.43 -10.23 14.36
CA GLU A 71 1.27 -9.16 14.93
C GLU A 71 1.44 -9.34 16.45
N GLY A 72 2.56 -9.92 16.88
CA GLY A 72 2.88 -10.05 18.31
C GLY A 72 1.80 -10.74 19.16
N GLY A 73 1.11 -11.74 18.60
CA GLY A 73 -0.02 -12.44 19.23
C GLY A 73 -1.39 -11.93 18.85
N TYR A 74 -1.51 -10.73 18.26
CA TYR A 74 -2.76 -10.31 17.63
C TYR A 74 -2.99 -11.08 16.33
N ILE A 75 -4.16 -11.71 16.21
CA ILE A 75 -4.53 -12.51 15.04
C ILE A 75 -5.82 -11.96 14.45
N ARG A 76 -5.84 -11.73 13.15
CA ARG A 76 -7.04 -11.38 12.41
C ARG A 76 -7.07 -12.08 11.06
N LYS A 77 -8.12 -12.87 10.83
CA LYS A 77 -8.38 -13.50 9.54
C LYS A 77 -9.76 -13.08 9.06
N ALA A 78 -9.81 -12.30 7.99
CA ALA A 78 -11.07 -11.75 7.49
C ALA A 78 -11.08 -11.72 5.96
N GLU A 79 -12.24 -12.01 5.40
CA GLU A 79 -12.58 -11.75 4.01
C GLU A 79 -13.64 -10.65 3.96
N THR A 80 -13.46 -9.67 3.09
CA THR A 80 -14.43 -8.60 2.87
C THR A 80 -14.93 -8.68 1.43
N TYR A 81 -16.22 -8.71 1.26
CA TYR A 81 -16.92 -8.70 -0.03
C TYR A 81 -17.59 -7.34 -0.21
N TYR A 82 -17.27 -6.66 -1.29
CA TYR A 82 -17.77 -5.32 -1.61
C TYR A 82 -18.89 -5.41 -2.63
N ASN A 83 -20.00 -4.76 -2.33
CA ASN A 83 -21.14 -4.63 -3.23
C ASN A 83 -21.33 -3.17 -3.61
N ASP A 84 -20.96 -2.82 -4.85
CA ASP A 84 -21.02 -1.44 -5.34
C ASP A 84 -22.46 -0.96 -5.57
N ASN A 85 -23.38 -1.84 -5.94
CA ASN A 85 -24.78 -1.48 -6.18
C ASN A 85 -25.50 -1.09 -4.88
N TYR A 86 -25.25 -1.83 -3.81
CA TYR A 86 -25.85 -1.58 -2.49
C TYR A 86 -24.98 -0.71 -1.59
N LYS A 87 -23.80 -0.31 -2.05
CA LYS A 87 -22.81 0.45 -1.26
C LYS A 87 -22.55 -0.18 0.11
N THR A 88 -22.26 -1.49 0.11
CA THR A 88 -22.00 -2.25 1.34
C THR A 88 -20.74 -3.10 1.25
N ALA A 89 -20.10 -3.30 2.41
CA ALA A 89 -19.04 -4.27 2.62
C ALA A 89 -19.52 -5.34 3.61
N THR A 90 -19.53 -6.59 3.20
CA THR A 90 -19.79 -7.73 4.08
C THR A 90 -18.46 -8.34 4.50
N ILE A 91 -18.18 -8.30 5.79
CA ILE A 91 -16.95 -8.82 6.39
C ILE A 91 -17.26 -10.18 7.02
N LEU A 92 -16.53 -11.20 6.60
CA LEU A 92 -16.54 -12.53 7.21
C LEU A 92 -15.28 -12.68 8.08
N ASN A 93 -15.47 -12.82 9.39
CA ASN A 93 -14.41 -13.23 10.30
C ASN A 93 -14.15 -14.73 10.14
N LYS A 94 -12.98 -15.12 9.64
CA LYS A 94 -12.65 -16.53 9.38
C LYS A 94 -12.33 -17.33 10.64
N ILE A 95 -12.18 -16.66 11.78
CA ILE A 95 -11.92 -17.33 13.07
C ILE A 95 -13.26 -17.68 13.75
N THR A 96 -14.20 -16.73 13.80
CA THR A 96 -15.49 -16.91 14.48
C THR A 96 -16.64 -17.29 13.54
N ASN A 97 -16.44 -17.19 12.21
CA ASN A 97 -17.45 -17.32 11.16
C ASN A 97 -18.58 -16.28 11.23
N GLU A 98 -18.42 -15.25 12.04
CA GLU A 98 -19.37 -14.14 12.10
C GLU A 98 -19.30 -13.27 10.84
N LYS A 99 -20.47 -12.78 10.44
CA LYS A 99 -20.62 -11.84 9.32
C LYS A 99 -21.16 -10.52 9.81
N GLU A 100 -20.64 -9.44 9.27
CA GLU A 100 -21.10 -8.08 9.53
C GLU A 100 -21.16 -7.31 8.22
N THR A 101 -22.24 -6.57 7.99
CA THR A 101 -22.40 -5.74 6.79
C THR A 101 -22.41 -4.27 7.17
N ILE A 102 -21.58 -3.48 6.51
CA ILE A 102 -21.36 -2.06 6.79
C ILE A 102 -21.54 -1.25 5.51
N ALA A 103 -22.16 -0.07 5.66
CA ALA A 103 -22.30 0.88 4.55
C ALA A 103 -20.95 1.43 4.11
N LEU A 104 -20.73 1.51 2.81
CA LEU A 104 -19.56 2.13 2.19
C LEU A 104 -19.86 3.56 1.79
N LYS A 105 -18.85 4.41 1.86
CA LYS A 105 -18.88 5.71 1.18
C LYS A 105 -18.65 5.53 -0.32
N ASP A 106 -19.02 6.55 -1.10
CA ASP A 106 -18.69 6.57 -2.52
C ASP A 106 -17.17 6.57 -2.73
N ASP A 107 -16.74 6.06 -3.90
CA ASP A 107 -15.33 6.00 -4.30
C ASP A 107 -14.40 5.36 -3.27
N TYR A 108 -14.92 4.34 -2.56
CA TYR A 108 -14.14 3.57 -1.62
C TYR A 108 -13.04 2.75 -2.29
N GLN A 109 -11.94 2.61 -1.59
CA GLN A 109 -10.87 1.67 -1.86
C GLN A 109 -10.58 0.85 -0.60
N ASP A 110 -9.87 -0.27 -0.71
CA ASP A 110 -9.17 -0.88 0.42
C ASP A 110 -7.70 -0.41 0.46
N ILE A 111 -6.94 -0.87 1.44
CA ILE A 111 -5.53 -0.45 1.59
C ILE A 111 -4.68 -0.82 0.37
N VAL A 112 -4.85 -2.04 -0.17
CA VAL A 112 -4.02 -2.53 -1.27
C VAL A 112 -4.49 -1.93 -2.60
N SER A 113 -5.80 -1.92 -2.85
CA SER A 113 -6.36 -1.33 -4.06
C SER A 113 -6.12 0.17 -4.16
N THR A 114 -6.03 0.89 -3.04
CA THR A 114 -5.66 2.31 -3.01
C THR A 114 -4.35 2.58 -3.75
N PHE A 115 -3.34 1.74 -3.52
CA PHE A 115 -2.04 1.90 -4.19
C PHE A 115 -2.19 1.77 -5.72
N TYR A 116 -2.89 0.74 -6.20
CA TYR A 116 -3.08 0.51 -7.64
C TYR A 116 -4.03 1.52 -8.27
N PHE A 117 -5.03 2.00 -7.53
CA PHE A 117 -5.90 3.09 -7.95
C PHE A 117 -5.10 4.37 -8.18
N LEU A 118 -4.29 4.78 -7.22
CA LEU A 118 -3.43 5.95 -7.34
C LEU A 118 -2.41 5.79 -8.46
N ARG A 119 -1.77 4.62 -8.56
CA ARG A 119 -0.84 4.30 -9.64
C ARG A 119 -1.45 4.50 -11.03
N ARG A 120 -2.72 4.17 -11.21
CA ARG A 120 -3.42 4.27 -12.50
C ARG A 120 -3.95 5.69 -12.78
N HIS A 121 -4.47 6.37 -11.76
CA HIS A 121 -5.26 7.60 -11.95
C HIS A 121 -4.50 8.88 -11.59
N LEU A 122 -3.34 8.80 -10.95
CA LEU A 122 -2.56 9.97 -10.59
C LEU A 122 -1.94 10.60 -11.85
N ASP A 123 -2.42 11.77 -12.25
CA ASP A 123 -1.83 12.55 -13.33
C ASP A 123 -0.87 13.59 -12.76
N ILE A 124 0.42 13.27 -12.81
CA ILE A 124 1.49 14.08 -12.21
C ILE A 124 1.61 15.43 -12.89
N ASN A 125 1.33 15.49 -14.20
CA ASN A 125 1.46 16.73 -14.96
C ASN A 125 0.44 17.80 -14.53
N LYS A 126 -0.58 17.39 -13.77
CA LYS A 126 -1.59 18.27 -13.19
C LYS A 126 -1.37 18.61 -11.73
N LEU A 127 -0.31 18.09 -11.09
CA LEU A 127 -0.04 18.32 -9.68
C LEU A 127 1.00 19.43 -9.47
N ASN A 128 0.66 20.37 -8.62
CA ASN A 128 1.57 21.35 -8.07
C ASN A 128 2.03 20.95 -6.67
N ASN A 129 3.22 21.40 -6.27
CA ASN A 129 3.69 21.18 -4.91
C ASN A 129 2.70 21.73 -3.88
N GLY A 130 2.27 20.87 -2.99
CA GLY A 130 1.26 21.19 -1.98
C GLY A 130 -0.13 20.66 -2.28
N ASP A 131 -0.42 20.21 -3.49
CA ASP A 131 -1.72 19.68 -3.88
C ASP A 131 -2.08 18.43 -3.07
N MET A 132 -3.39 18.29 -2.79
CA MET A 132 -3.95 17.21 -2.00
C MET A 132 -4.79 16.29 -2.86
N ILE A 133 -4.46 15.02 -2.82
CA ILE A 133 -5.27 13.93 -3.39
C ILE A 133 -6.10 13.35 -2.25
N ALA A 134 -7.41 13.21 -2.44
CA ALA A 134 -8.32 12.67 -1.43
C ALA A 134 -9.14 11.51 -1.99
N LEU A 135 -9.34 10.47 -1.17
CA LEU A 135 -10.23 9.33 -1.45
C LEU A 135 -10.74 8.72 -0.14
N ASN A 136 -11.69 7.80 -0.23
CA ASN A 136 -12.19 7.07 0.91
C ASN A 136 -11.54 5.68 0.98
N ILE A 137 -11.02 5.29 2.15
CA ILE A 137 -10.53 3.94 2.41
C ILE A 137 -11.47 3.24 3.37
N PHE A 138 -11.93 2.05 2.98
CA PHE A 138 -12.60 1.13 3.88
C PHE A 138 -11.57 0.22 4.54
N PHE A 139 -11.44 0.34 5.85
CA PHE A 139 -10.49 -0.43 6.63
C PHE A 139 -11.03 -0.71 8.03
N ASP A 140 -10.83 -1.92 8.51
CA ASP A 140 -11.20 -2.36 9.85
C ASP A 140 -12.62 -1.93 10.27
N LYS A 141 -13.60 -2.26 9.42
CA LYS A 141 -15.04 -2.00 9.61
C LYS A 141 -15.46 -0.52 9.57
N LYS A 142 -14.60 0.37 9.07
CA LYS A 142 -14.88 1.81 9.02
C LYS A 142 -14.44 2.43 7.69
N ASN A 143 -15.13 3.51 7.34
CA ASN A 143 -14.71 4.38 6.24
C ASN A 143 -13.83 5.51 6.80
N TYR A 144 -12.67 5.68 6.20
CA TYR A 144 -11.72 6.72 6.59
C TYR A 144 -11.42 7.64 5.43
N PRO A 145 -11.43 8.97 5.64
CA PRO A 145 -10.87 9.89 4.66
C PRO A 145 -9.36 9.68 4.59
N PHE A 146 -8.88 9.36 3.40
CA PHE A 146 -7.46 9.30 3.10
C PHE A 146 -7.07 10.52 2.29
N LYS A 147 -5.95 11.12 2.64
CA LYS A 147 -5.37 12.25 1.93
C LYS A 147 -3.91 11.96 1.64
N MET A 148 -3.43 12.43 0.51
CA MET A 148 -2.03 12.33 0.13
C MET A 148 -1.58 13.67 -0.43
N LYS A 149 -0.57 14.29 0.20
CA LYS A 149 -0.01 15.55 -0.24
C LYS A 149 1.14 15.29 -1.20
N PHE A 150 1.14 15.96 -2.35
CA PHE A 150 2.29 15.97 -3.25
C PHE A 150 3.30 17.00 -2.75
N LEU A 151 4.56 16.58 -2.56
CA LEU A 151 5.65 17.41 -2.03
C LEU A 151 6.67 17.79 -3.11
N GLY A 152 6.38 17.50 -4.38
CA GLY A 152 7.27 17.78 -5.50
C GLY A 152 8.05 16.55 -5.97
N VAL A 153 9.04 16.79 -6.81
CA VAL A 153 9.91 15.78 -7.42
C VAL A 153 11.32 16.01 -6.93
N GLU A 154 12.01 14.92 -6.58
CA GLU A 154 13.42 14.96 -6.17
C GLU A 154 14.18 13.73 -6.68
N ASN A 155 15.49 13.86 -6.84
CA ASN A 155 16.35 12.76 -7.22
C ASN A 155 16.75 11.94 -5.98
N LEU A 156 16.44 10.65 -5.97
CA LEU A 156 16.74 9.75 -4.89
C LEU A 156 17.89 8.80 -5.28
N LYS A 157 18.96 8.79 -4.48
CA LYS A 157 20.05 7.82 -4.63
C LYS A 157 19.58 6.46 -4.09
N THR A 158 19.63 5.45 -4.94
CA THR A 158 19.16 4.07 -4.62
C THR A 158 20.23 3.05 -4.98
N LYS A 159 20.02 1.79 -4.65
CA LYS A 159 20.89 0.70 -5.11
C LYS A 159 20.86 0.46 -6.63
N PHE A 160 19.85 0.97 -7.33
CA PHE A 160 19.72 0.88 -8.78
C PHE A 160 20.35 2.07 -9.52
N GLY A 161 20.80 3.10 -8.81
CA GLY A 161 21.29 4.36 -9.32
C GLY A 161 20.50 5.55 -8.81
N LEU A 162 20.68 6.70 -9.46
CA LEU A 162 19.93 7.92 -9.19
C LEU A 162 18.59 7.87 -9.93
N ILE A 163 17.49 8.02 -9.21
CA ILE A 163 16.13 7.89 -9.76
C ILE A 163 15.34 9.13 -9.42
N GLU A 164 14.71 9.72 -10.44
CA GLU A 164 13.74 10.79 -10.22
C GLU A 164 12.48 10.23 -9.59
N CYS A 165 12.08 10.78 -8.45
CA CYS A 165 10.94 10.31 -7.67
C CYS A 165 9.99 11.45 -7.31
N MET A 166 8.71 11.15 -7.36
CA MET A 166 7.68 11.92 -6.68
C MET A 166 7.80 11.68 -5.20
N LYS A 167 7.81 12.74 -4.42
CA LYS A 167 7.70 12.68 -2.97
C LYS A 167 6.26 12.95 -2.56
N LEU A 168 5.70 12.01 -1.81
CA LEU A 168 4.31 12.00 -1.38
C LEU A 168 4.24 11.87 0.14
N ASN A 169 3.26 12.49 0.74
CA ASN A 169 2.99 12.37 2.17
C ASN A 169 1.56 11.85 2.39
N PRO A 170 1.39 10.52 2.51
CA PRO A 170 0.10 9.92 2.82
C PRO A 170 -0.35 10.27 4.24
N TYR A 171 -1.63 10.55 4.39
CA TYR A 171 -2.27 10.83 5.65
C TYR A 171 -3.64 10.17 5.75
N MET A 172 -3.88 9.46 6.83
CA MET A 172 -5.17 8.84 7.12
C MET A 172 -5.51 9.05 8.59
N GLU A 173 -6.70 9.54 8.88
CA GLU A 173 -7.18 9.74 10.26
C GLU A 173 -7.53 8.43 10.98
N ALA A 174 -7.03 7.30 10.46
CA ALA A 174 -7.33 5.96 10.93
C ALA A 174 -6.16 5.32 11.66
N GLY A 175 -6.46 4.79 12.82
CA GLY A 175 -5.59 3.86 13.52
C GLY A 175 -4.42 4.49 14.26
N ARG A 176 -3.55 3.60 14.75
CA ARG A 176 -2.42 3.97 15.63
C ARG A 176 -1.19 4.44 14.87
N VAL A 177 -1.07 4.09 13.58
CA VAL A 177 0.16 4.25 12.79
C VAL A 177 0.21 5.57 12.03
N PHE A 178 -0.93 6.09 11.56
CA PHE A 178 -1.00 7.24 10.64
C PHE A 178 -1.58 8.52 11.28
N ARG A 179 -1.44 8.69 12.58
CA ARG A 179 -2.06 9.80 13.33
C ARG A 179 -1.44 11.20 13.08
N SER A 180 -0.32 11.30 12.38
CA SER A 180 0.29 12.60 12.11
C SER A 180 0.61 12.77 10.63
N ASN A 181 0.30 13.94 10.09
CA ASN A 181 0.64 14.36 8.73
C ASN A 181 2.16 14.54 8.51
N LYS A 182 3.01 14.24 9.48
CA LYS A 182 4.48 14.27 9.38
C LYS A 182 5.12 12.88 9.55
N GLY A 183 4.31 11.83 9.73
CA GLY A 183 4.80 10.51 10.09
C GLY A 183 5.24 9.63 8.93
N LEU A 184 4.72 9.85 7.72
CA LEU A 184 4.93 8.97 6.58
C LEU A 184 5.35 9.77 5.35
N GLU A 185 6.44 9.36 4.73
CA GLU A 185 6.90 9.85 3.43
C GLU A 185 7.04 8.67 2.47
N LEU A 186 6.61 8.86 1.24
CA LEU A 186 6.64 7.86 0.18
C LEU A 186 7.33 8.45 -1.05
N TRP A 187 8.29 7.74 -1.61
CA TRP A 187 8.92 8.06 -2.89
C TRP A 187 8.51 7.04 -3.93
N VAL A 188 7.98 7.52 -5.03
CA VAL A 188 7.50 6.73 -6.17
C VAL A 188 8.20 7.22 -7.42
N THR A 189 8.62 6.33 -8.33
CA THR A 189 9.25 6.74 -9.59
C THR A 189 8.40 7.76 -10.34
N ASN A 190 9.03 8.81 -10.83
CA ASN A 190 8.39 9.83 -11.68
C ASN A 190 8.38 9.37 -13.14
N ASP A 191 7.77 8.21 -13.39
CA ASP A 191 7.61 7.59 -14.70
C ASP A 191 6.26 6.86 -14.78
N ASP A 192 5.98 6.24 -15.93
CA ASP A 192 4.72 5.50 -16.15
C ASP A 192 4.61 4.20 -15.33
N ASN A 193 5.72 3.69 -14.79
CA ASN A 193 5.71 2.52 -13.91
C ASN A 193 5.18 2.85 -12.50
N ARG A 194 5.47 4.05 -11.98
CA ARG A 194 5.05 4.52 -10.66
C ARG A 194 5.34 3.50 -9.56
N ILE A 195 6.60 3.06 -9.50
CA ILE A 195 7.06 2.05 -8.54
C ILE A 195 7.40 2.74 -7.22
N PRO A 196 6.88 2.28 -6.07
CA PRO A 196 7.36 2.75 -4.77
C PRO A 196 8.82 2.37 -4.58
N ILE A 197 9.67 3.35 -4.37
CA ILE A 197 11.11 3.15 -4.18
C ILE A 197 11.46 3.11 -2.70
N LYS A 198 10.84 4.01 -1.94
CA LYS A 198 11.14 4.18 -0.52
C LYS A 198 9.91 4.61 0.25
N VAL A 199 9.74 4.05 1.43
CA VAL A 199 8.79 4.51 2.44
C VAL A 199 9.56 4.81 3.72
N LYS A 200 9.32 5.97 4.31
CA LYS A 200 9.88 6.36 5.60
C LYS A 200 8.74 6.64 6.57
N ALA A 201 8.69 5.89 7.63
CA ALA A 201 7.70 6.04 8.70
C ALA A 201 8.39 6.50 10.00
N ASN A 202 8.10 7.72 10.42
CA ASN A 202 8.56 8.26 11.69
C ASN A 202 7.62 7.78 12.80
N LEU A 203 8.12 7.00 13.73
CA LEU A 203 7.40 6.49 14.89
C LEU A 203 7.65 7.40 16.09
N ARG A 204 6.97 7.11 17.20
CA ARG A 204 7.25 7.78 18.49
C ARG A 204 8.70 7.60 18.92
N VAL A 205 9.25 6.43 18.63
CA VAL A 205 10.66 6.09 18.91
C VAL A 205 11.26 5.59 17.61
N GLY A 206 12.17 6.39 17.03
CA GLY A 206 12.91 6.04 15.82
C GLY A 206 12.13 6.11 14.52
N THR A 207 12.72 5.56 13.48
CA THR A 207 12.21 5.59 12.10
C THR A 207 12.33 4.21 11.47
N ILE A 208 11.27 3.75 10.83
CA ILE A 208 11.29 2.59 9.93
C ILE A 208 11.43 3.10 8.51
N ILE A 209 12.34 2.49 7.76
CA ILE A 209 12.52 2.76 6.35
C ILE A 209 12.37 1.45 5.58
N ALA A 210 11.50 1.44 4.57
CA ALA A 210 11.40 0.38 3.59
C ALA A 210 12.01 0.86 2.28
N GLU A 211 12.92 0.06 1.71
CA GLU A 211 13.59 0.38 0.44
C GLU A 211 13.42 -0.77 -0.55
N LEU A 212 13.14 -0.42 -1.80
CA LEU A 212 13.00 -1.37 -2.91
C LEU A 212 14.32 -2.13 -3.11
N THR A 213 14.23 -3.45 -3.12
CA THR A 213 15.38 -4.33 -3.32
C THR A 213 15.35 -5.10 -4.62
N SER A 214 14.17 -5.39 -5.15
CA SER A 214 14.01 -6.02 -6.45
C SER A 214 12.63 -5.71 -7.03
N PHE A 215 12.53 -5.75 -8.34
CA PHE A 215 11.27 -5.65 -9.07
C PHE A 215 11.33 -6.50 -10.34
N ARG A 216 10.16 -6.86 -10.85
CA ARG A 216 10.01 -7.59 -12.12
C ARG A 216 8.64 -7.31 -12.74
N GLY A 217 8.49 -7.62 -14.04
CA GLY A 217 7.21 -7.52 -14.74
C GLY A 217 6.71 -6.09 -14.92
N ILE A 218 7.62 -5.12 -15.02
CA ILE A 218 7.28 -3.75 -15.38
C ILE A 218 7.05 -3.64 -16.89
N THR A 219 6.13 -2.79 -17.30
CA THR A 219 5.74 -2.61 -18.70
C THR A 219 6.62 -1.59 -19.42
N ASN A 220 7.02 -0.54 -18.71
CA ASN A 220 7.83 0.54 -19.26
C ASN A 220 9.29 0.43 -18.80
N PRO A 221 10.25 0.97 -19.54
CA PRO A 221 11.65 1.02 -19.11
C PRO A 221 11.80 1.67 -17.74
N PHE A 222 12.65 1.11 -16.90
CA PHE A 222 13.00 1.69 -15.61
C PHE A 222 14.03 2.80 -15.83
N LYS A 223 13.66 4.04 -15.52
CA LYS A 223 14.48 5.21 -15.80
C LYS A 223 15.50 5.45 -14.69
N ILE A 224 16.78 5.47 -15.06
CA ILE A 224 17.91 5.84 -14.20
C ILE A 224 18.54 7.12 -14.77
N ILE A 225 18.84 8.07 -13.91
CA ILE A 225 19.57 9.28 -14.30
C ILE A 225 21.05 8.91 -14.40
N VAL A 226 21.59 9.00 -15.60
CA VAL A 226 23.03 8.86 -15.86
C VAL A 226 23.63 10.25 -15.79
N ASN A 227 24.48 10.52 -14.80
CA ASN A 227 25.28 11.74 -14.83
C ASN A 227 26.33 11.57 -15.94
N GLU A 228 26.23 12.32 -17.00
CA GLU A 228 27.36 12.50 -17.94
C GLU A 228 28.51 13.09 -17.14
N GLN A 229 29.64 12.36 -17.11
CA GLN A 229 30.90 12.82 -16.50
C GLN A 229 31.56 13.86 -17.39
#